data_5a39983168baf8870811a2e1ba568788
#
_entry.id   5a39983168baf8870811a2e1ba568788
#
_cell.length_a   1.000
_cell.length_b   1.000
_cell.length_c   1.000
_cell.angle_alpha   90.00
_cell.angle_beta   90.00
_cell.angle_gamma   90.00
#
_symmetry.space_group_name_H-M   'P 1'
#
loop_
_entity.id
_entity.type
_entity.pdbx_description
1 polymer ?
#
loop_
_entity_poly.entity_id
_entity_poly.type
_entity_poly.pdbx_seq_one_letter_code
_entity_poly.pdbx_strand_id
1 'polypeptide(L)'
;MNPIVSIIMGSTSDLPVMEKAAKFLDEMEIPFEMNALSAHRTPVEVETFAREAKGRGVRVIIAGAGMAAALPGVVAAGTTLPVIGVPIKGMLDGLDAMLSIIQMPPGIPVATVGVNGALNAA
;
A
#
# COMPACT_ATOMS: atom_id res chain seq x y z
N MET A 1 -17.04 -5.53 -12.38
CA MET A 1 -16.80 -4.11 -12.10
C MET A 1 -15.32 -3.85 -11.95
N ASN A 2 -14.85 -2.74 -12.51
CA ASN A 2 -13.43 -2.39 -12.38
C ASN A 2 -13.11 -1.99 -10.94
N PRO A 3 -11.96 -2.41 -10.38
CA PRO A 3 -11.58 -2.02 -9.02
C PRO A 3 -11.31 -0.52 -8.92
N ILE A 4 -11.76 0.08 -7.81
CA ILE A 4 -11.49 1.48 -7.48
C ILE A 4 -10.51 1.62 -6.32
N VAL A 5 -10.27 0.55 -5.58
CA VAL A 5 -9.22 0.47 -4.56
C VAL A 5 -8.24 -0.62 -4.97
N SER A 6 -6.96 -0.30 -4.92
CA SER A 6 -5.91 -1.29 -5.17
C SER A 6 -5.13 -1.51 -3.87
N ILE A 7 -5.10 -2.75 -3.42
CA ILE A 7 -4.30 -3.16 -2.26
C ILE A 7 -3.04 -3.80 -2.80
N ILE A 8 -1.89 -3.27 -2.43
CA ILE A 8 -0.60 -3.81 -2.81
C ILE A 8 0.22 -4.12 -1.55
N MET A 9 1.06 -5.12 -1.64
CA MET A 9 1.92 -5.54 -0.54
C MET A 9 3.28 -5.98 -1.08
N GLY A 10 4.34 -5.72 -0.33
CA GLY A 10 5.70 -6.02 -0.76
C GLY A 10 6.04 -7.50 -0.79
N SER A 11 5.26 -8.33 -0.12
CA SER A 11 5.46 -9.77 -0.04
C SER A 11 4.13 -10.46 0.24
N THR A 12 3.98 -11.68 -0.26
CA THR A 12 2.80 -12.50 0.06
C THR A 12 2.73 -12.86 1.54
N SER A 13 3.84 -12.74 2.28
CA SER A 13 3.84 -12.93 3.73
C SER A 13 3.04 -11.85 4.46
N ASP A 14 2.76 -10.72 3.81
CA ASP A 14 1.94 -9.64 4.38
C ASP A 14 0.44 -9.89 4.20
N LEU A 15 0.07 -10.91 3.45
CA LEU A 15 -1.33 -11.20 3.12
C LEU A 15 -2.24 -11.32 4.35
N PRO A 16 -1.86 -12.04 5.43
CA PRO A 16 -2.73 -12.14 6.61
C PRO A 16 -3.12 -10.79 7.22
N VAL A 17 -2.25 -9.79 7.13
CA VAL A 17 -2.54 -8.43 7.59
C VAL A 17 -3.42 -7.71 6.58
N MET A 18 -3.04 -7.73 5.31
CA MET A 18 -3.73 -6.98 4.26
C MET A 18 -5.12 -7.52 3.95
N GLU A 19 -5.38 -8.81 4.20
CA GLU A 19 -6.70 -9.41 4.04
C GLU A 19 -7.78 -8.71 4.87
N LYS A 20 -7.41 -8.11 5.99
CA LYS A 20 -8.38 -7.37 6.83
C LYS A 20 -8.97 -6.18 6.09
N ALA A 21 -8.16 -5.50 5.28
CA ALA A 21 -8.65 -4.42 4.43
C ALA A 21 -9.56 -4.97 3.32
N ALA A 22 -9.14 -6.05 2.67
CA ALA A 22 -9.90 -6.67 1.60
C ALA A 22 -11.29 -7.13 2.10
N LYS A 23 -11.32 -7.77 3.25
CA LYS A 23 -12.58 -8.24 3.84
C LYS A 23 -13.54 -7.09 4.12
N PHE A 24 -13.03 -5.99 4.68
CA PHE A 24 -13.85 -4.81 4.95
C PHE A 24 -14.40 -4.21 3.66
N LEU A 25 -13.57 -4.05 2.64
CA LEU A 25 -14.01 -3.52 1.36
C LEU A 25 -15.06 -4.41 0.70
N ASP A 26 -14.89 -5.72 0.83
CA ASP A 26 -15.87 -6.69 0.30
C ASP A 26 -17.21 -6.56 1.04
N GLU A 27 -17.20 -6.46 2.36
CA GLU A 27 -18.40 -6.25 3.16
C GLU A 27 -19.14 -4.96 2.80
N MET A 28 -18.38 -3.92 2.42
CA MET A 28 -18.94 -2.64 2.01
C MET A 28 -19.29 -2.58 0.52
N GLU A 29 -19.11 -3.69 -0.19
CA GLU A 29 -19.38 -3.80 -1.62
C GLU A 29 -18.57 -2.81 -2.47
N ILE A 30 -17.34 -2.52 -2.04
CA ILE A 30 -16.41 -1.68 -2.77
C ILE A 30 -15.51 -2.57 -3.63
N PRO A 31 -15.50 -2.42 -4.96
CA PRO A 31 -14.65 -3.24 -5.82
C PRO A 31 -13.17 -2.93 -5.60
N PHE A 32 -12.37 -3.96 -5.40
CA PHE A 32 -10.94 -3.84 -5.14
C PHE A 32 -10.13 -4.93 -5.83
N GLU A 33 -8.84 -4.73 -5.91
CA GLU A 33 -7.87 -5.73 -6.36
C GLU A 33 -6.76 -5.85 -5.32
N MET A 34 -6.05 -6.99 -5.32
CA MET A 34 -4.89 -7.23 -4.45
C MET A 34 -3.74 -7.78 -5.27
N ASN A 35 -2.55 -7.21 -5.10
CA ASN A 35 -1.34 -7.67 -5.80
C ASN A 35 -0.12 -7.60 -4.88
N ALA A 36 0.81 -8.53 -5.06
CA ALA A 36 2.11 -8.47 -4.43
C ALA A 36 3.08 -7.75 -5.38
N LEU A 37 3.62 -6.63 -4.94
CA LEU A 37 4.54 -5.79 -5.70
C LEU A 37 5.63 -5.29 -4.76
N SER A 38 6.89 -5.61 -5.05
CA SER A 38 8.01 -5.23 -4.19
C SER A 38 8.82 -4.09 -4.80
N ALA A 39 8.98 -3.00 -4.07
CA ALA A 39 9.80 -1.88 -4.52
C ALA A 39 11.26 -2.28 -4.72
N HIS A 40 11.75 -3.24 -3.91
CA HIS A 40 13.14 -3.70 -3.99
C HIS A 40 13.35 -4.83 -4.99
N ARG A 41 12.36 -5.73 -5.14
CA ARG A 41 12.51 -6.93 -5.98
C ARG A 41 11.88 -6.81 -7.35
N THR A 42 10.79 -6.04 -7.47
CA THR A 42 10.10 -5.83 -8.75
C THR A 42 9.87 -4.34 -9.02
N PRO A 43 10.94 -3.53 -9.08
CA PRO A 43 10.80 -2.07 -9.19
C PRO A 43 10.14 -1.61 -10.49
N VAL A 44 10.36 -2.31 -11.61
CA VAL A 44 9.76 -1.93 -12.89
C VAL A 44 8.24 -2.11 -12.85
N GLU A 45 7.77 -3.22 -12.28
CA GLU A 45 6.35 -3.53 -12.13
C GLU A 45 5.68 -2.52 -11.19
N VAL A 46 6.36 -2.11 -10.13
CA VAL A 46 5.86 -1.09 -9.19
C VAL A 46 5.71 0.26 -9.90
N GLU A 47 6.71 0.66 -10.67
CA GLU A 47 6.66 1.91 -11.43
C GLU A 47 5.51 1.90 -12.43
N THR A 48 5.35 0.82 -13.18
CA THR A 48 4.27 0.65 -14.15
C THR A 48 2.91 0.70 -13.48
N PHE A 49 2.77 -0.02 -12.35
CA PHE A 49 1.54 0.00 -11.56
C PHE A 49 1.17 1.43 -11.16
N ALA A 50 2.11 2.17 -10.58
CA ALA A 50 1.86 3.53 -10.10
C ALA A 50 1.40 4.46 -11.24
N ARG A 51 2.06 4.38 -12.39
CA ARG A 51 1.74 5.20 -13.54
C ARG A 51 0.38 4.89 -14.15
N GLU A 52 -0.01 3.62 -14.18
CA GLU A 52 -1.22 3.17 -14.87
C GLU A 52 -2.46 3.11 -14.01
N ALA A 53 -2.33 3.10 -12.68
CA ALA A 53 -3.44 2.88 -11.76
C ALA A 53 -4.60 3.84 -11.97
N LYS A 54 -4.33 5.14 -12.07
CA LYS A 54 -5.36 6.16 -12.25
C LYS A 54 -6.12 5.96 -13.56
N GLY A 55 -5.40 5.66 -14.63
CA GLY A 55 -6.02 5.42 -15.95
C GLY A 55 -6.89 4.17 -16.00
N ARG A 56 -6.63 3.19 -15.11
CA ARG A 56 -7.45 1.98 -14.98
C ARG A 56 -8.71 2.20 -14.13
N GLY A 57 -8.87 3.37 -13.52
CA GLY A 57 -10.03 3.68 -12.68
C GLY A 57 -9.77 3.52 -11.18
N VAL A 58 -8.55 3.21 -10.77
CA VAL A 58 -8.20 3.15 -9.35
C VAL A 58 -8.25 4.56 -8.76
N ARG A 59 -8.81 4.68 -7.57
CA ARG A 59 -8.97 5.97 -6.88
C ARG A 59 -8.15 6.08 -5.61
N VAL A 60 -7.85 4.96 -4.96
CA VAL A 60 -7.06 4.91 -3.73
C VAL A 60 -6.17 3.68 -3.77
N ILE A 61 -4.95 3.83 -3.30
CA ILE A 61 -3.99 2.72 -3.18
C ILE A 61 -3.69 2.50 -1.70
N ILE A 62 -3.85 1.27 -1.23
CA ILE A 62 -3.46 0.85 0.12
C ILE A 62 -2.22 -0.01 -0.03
N ALA A 63 -1.10 0.45 0.52
CA ALA A 63 0.19 -0.19 0.32
C ALA A 63 0.79 -0.65 1.66
N GLY A 64 0.97 -1.97 1.81
CA GLY A 64 1.58 -2.57 2.98
C GLY A 64 3.03 -2.96 2.74
N ALA A 65 3.90 -2.64 3.69
CA ALA A 65 5.31 -3.01 3.61
C ALA A 65 5.93 -3.09 4.99
N GLY A 66 6.89 -4.02 5.16
CA GLY A 66 7.63 -4.19 6.40
C GLY A 66 9.09 -3.82 6.26
N MET A 67 9.81 -3.81 7.35
CA MET A 67 11.24 -3.48 7.44
C MET A 67 11.54 -2.11 6.80
N ALA A 68 12.46 -2.03 5.84
CA ALA A 68 12.71 -0.82 5.05
C ALA A 68 11.55 -0.63 4.06
N ALA A 69 10.44 -0.16 4.55
CA ALA A 69 9.14 -0.16 3.87
C ALA A 69 9.04 0.93 2.81
N ALA A 70 9.73 0.74 1.69
CA ALA A 70 9.83 1.72 0.61
C ALA A 70 8.60 1.76 -0.30
N LEU A 71 7.78 0.70 -0.35
CA LEU A 71 6.71 0.57 -1.33
C LEU A 71 5.72 1.74 -1.34
N PRO A 72 5.15 2.18 -0.20
CA PRO A 72 4.19 3.29 -0.23
C PRO A 72 4.78 4.58 -0.80
N GLY A 73 5.99 4.95 -0.39
CA GLY A 73 6.65 6.16 -0.88
C GLY A 73 7.01 6.09 -2.36
N VAL A 74 7.51 4.94 -2.81
CA VAL A 74 7.83 4.74 -4.24
C VAL A 74 6.58 4.86 -5.10
N VAL A 75 5.48 4.26 -4.68
CA VAL A 75 4.20 4.36 -5.41
C VAL A 75 3.67 5.78 -5.39
N ALA A 76 3.72 6.46 -4.24
CA ALA A 76 3.25 7.84 -4.12
C ALA A 76 4.01 8.79 -5.05
N ALA A 77 5.29 8.54 -5.28
CA ALA A 77 6.10 9.34 -6.20
C ALA A 77 5.67 9.17 -7.67
N GLY A 78 5.01 8.07 -8.01
CA GLY A 78 4.60 7.74 -9.38
C GLY A 78 3.13 8.01 -9.69
N THR A 79 2.35 8.54 -8.77
CA THR A 79 0.91 8.76 -8.97
C THR A 79 0.43 9.97 -8.19
N THR A 80 -0.66 10.58 -8.68
CA THR A 80 -1.38 11.63 -7.93
C THR A 80 -2.51 11.07 -7.07
N LEU A 81 -2.74 9.76 -7.13
CA LEU A 81 -3.76 9.11 -6.30
C LEU A 81 -3.35 9.12 -4.81
N PRO A 82 -4.32 9.17 -3.89
CA PRO A 82 -4.02 8.98 -2.48
C PRO A 82 -3.40 7.61 -2.22
N VAL A 83 -2.31 7.58 -1.47
CA VAL A 83 -1.65 6.35 -1.04
C VAL A 83 -1.73 6.28 0.48
N ILE A 84 -2.26 5.18 0.99
CA ILE A 84 -2.34 4.90 2.42
C ILE A 84 -1.34 3.80 2.74
N GLY A 85 -0.34 4.13 3.53
CA GLY A 85 0.71 3.19 3.92
C GLY A 85 0.31 2.40 5.17
N VAL A 86 0.53 1.10 5.11
CA VAL A 86 0.33 0.18 6.25
C VAL A 86 1.67 -0.39 6.65
N PRO A 87 2.25 0.06 7.78
CA PRO A 87 3.48 -0.52 8.27
C PRO A 87 3.22 -1.93 8.79
N ILE A 88 4.00 -2.89 8.32
CA ILE A 88 3.87 -4.30 8.70
C ILE A 88 4.89 -4.61 9.78
N LYS A 89 4.43 -5.26 10.86
CA LYS A 89 5.28 -5.67 11.96
C LYS A 89 6.34 -6.67 11.49
N GLY A 90 7.59 -6.39 11.79
CA GLY A 90 8.73 -7.24 11.45
C GLY A 90 9.79 -7.18 12.53
N MET A 91 11.05 -6.99 12.14
CA MET A 91 12.23 -7.11 13.03
C MET A 91 12.23 -6.15 14.22
N LEU A 92 11.77 -4.90 14.06
CA LEU A 92 11.72 -3.90 15.13
C LEU A 92 10.27 -3.63 15.55
N ASP A 93 9.45 -4.67 15.59
CA ASP A 93 8.03 -4.59 15.97
C ASP A 93 7.21 -3.61 15.14
N GLY A 94 7.68 -3.32 13.94
CA GLY A 94 7.00 -2.41 13.01
C GLY A 94 7.45 -0.96 13.11
N LEU A 95 8.30 -0.60 14.08
CA LEU A 95 8.80 0.78 14.20
C LEU A 95 9.61 1.19 12.99
N ASP A 96 10.46 0.30 12.49
CA ASP A 96 11.25 0.51 11.29
C ASP A 96 10.38 0.79 10.06
N ALA A 97 9.32 0.00 9.87
CA ALA A 97 8.37 0.19 8.79
C ALA A 97 7.60 1.50 8.95
N MET A 98 7.13 1.80 10.16
CA MET A 98 6.42 3.04 10.46
C MET A 98 7.28 4.26 10.10
N LEU A 99 8.53 4.29 10.54
CA LEU A 99 9.43 5.41 10.27
C LEU A 99 9.76 5.53 8.79
N SER A 100 9.91 4.40 8.09
CA SER A 100 10.17 4.39 6.64
C SER A 100 9.01 4.96 5.82
N ILE A 101 7.78 4.74 6.27
CA ILE A 101 6.59 5.15 5.55
C ILE A 101 6.20 6.60 5.87
N ILE A 102 6.28 6.98 7.15
CA ILE A 102 5.73 8.27 7.61
C ILE A 102 6.62 9.47 7.29
N GLN A 103 7.95 9.27 7.17
CA GLN A 103 8.90 10.35 6.94
C GLN A 103 9.06 10.61 5.44
N MET A 104 8.09 11.31 4.86
CA MET A 104 8.10 11.64 3.44
C MET A 104 8.61 13.06 3.19
N PRO A 105 9.27 13.28 2.04
CA PRO A 105 9.70 14.63 1.66
C PRO A 105 8.50 15.52 1.32
N PRO A 106 8.66 16.86 1.43
CA PRO A 106 7.60 17.78 1.02
C PRO A 106 7.16 17.53 -0.42
N GLY A 107 5.84 17.53 -0.63
CA GLY A 107 5.25 17.35 -1.95
C GLY A 107 4.87 15.91 -2.30
N ILE A 108 5.37 14.93 -1.56
CA ILE A 108 5.02 13.52 -1.79
C ILE A 108 4.44 12.94 -0.48
N PRO A 109 3.17 13.21 -0.19
CA PRO A 109 2.56 12.72 1.05
C PRO A 109 2.13 11.25 0.96
N VAL A 110 2.22 10.55 2.08
CA VAL A 110 1.64 9.21 2.27
C VAL A 110 0.85 9.24 3.56
N ALA A 111 -0.44 8.94 3.49
CA ALA A 111 -1.25 8.78 4.69
C ALA A 111 -0.84 7.46 5.36
N THR A 112 -0.64 7.46 6.68
CA THR A 112 -0.09 6.29 7.37
C THR A 112 -0.99 5.88 8.53
N VAL A 113 -1.32 4.58 8.60
CA VAL A 113 -2.06 4.00 9.72
C VAL A 113 -1.10 3.37 10.73
N GLY A 114 -1.59 2.86 11.84
CA GLY A 114 -0.76 2.16 12.82
C GLY A 114 -0.20 0.85 12.30
N VAL A 115 0.75 0.27 13.03
CA VAL A 115 1.37 -1.02 12.67
C VAL A 115 0.29 -2.09 12.52
N ASN A 116 0.35 -2.83 11.42
CA ASN A 116 -0.64 -3.85 11.04
C ASN A 116 -2.09 -3.32 10.94
N GLY A 117 -2.26 -2.01 10.78
CA GLY A 117 -3.56 -1.36 10.80
C GLY A 117 -4.29 -1.36 9.45
N ALA A 118 -4.23 -2.45 8.69
CA ALA A 118 -4.85 -2.53 7.37
C ALA A 118 -6.36 -2.26 7.39
N LEU A 119 -7.06 -2.69 8.45
CA LEU A 119 -8.49 -2.42 8.58
C LEU A 119 -8.79 -0.92 8.63
N ASN A 120 -7.97 -0.15 9.34
CA ASN A 120 -8.14 1.31 9.40
C ASN A 120 -7.78 2.00 8.07
N ALA A 121 -6.94 1.38 7.26
CA ALA A 121 -6.63 1.91 5.93
C ALA A 121 -7.83 1.81 4.99
N ALA A 122 -8.61 0.76 5.14
CA ALA A 122 -9.81 0.57 4.34
C ALA A 122 -10.94 1.48 4.80
#